data_54744dffbde11fbd9161d6b808ce0588
#
_entry.id   54744dffbde11fbd9161d6b808ce0588
#
_cell.length_a   1.000
_cell.length_b   1.000
_cell.length_c   1.000
_cell.angle_alpha   90.00
_cell.angle_beta   90.00
_cell.angle_gamma   90.00
#
_symmetry.space_group_name_H-M   'P 1'
#
loop_
_entity.id
_entity.type
_entity.pdbx_description
1 polymer ?
#
loop_
_entity_poly.entity_id
_entity_poly.type
_entity_poly.pdbx_seq_one_letter_code
_entity_poly.pdbx_strand_id
1 'polypeptide(L)'
;MDMNQPIFSAPPGYVVDVDNPQRTGEAANFWVGTLGMIVAAIFMVIRVFTKTRLAKGFTPDDIALLVAWCFSIAIQVPILFQYGRGTLGVHIWELTGHRVNSTMNLISVASIIYCPFLASAKLSLLFFYLRLSHIQWFRLCVYASMFLVVGYNIALVFPLIFACTPFRRNWDVTITEGSCIDRTPLYMATAVLNMATDILLLILSIPMVVKLQMPRAQKAGLICIFGVGSL
;
A
#
# COMPACT_ATOMS: atom_id res chain seq x y z
N MET A 1 -31.28 -13.73 -2.79
CA MET A 1 -30.86 -12.39 -3.21
C MET A 1 -30.56 -12.44 -4.72
N ASP A 2 -31.16 -11.61 -5.55
CA ASP A 2 -30.84 -11.58 -6.98
C ASP A 2 -29.54 -10.80 -7.19
N MET A 3 -28.49 -11.54 -7.56
CA MET A 3 -27.12 -10.99 -7.75
C MET A 3 -26.99 -10.14 -9.03
N ASN A 4 -28.01 -10.14 -9.89
CA ASN A 4 -28.04 -9.34 -11.13
C ASN A 4 -28.60 -7.94 -10.91
N GLN A 5 -29.13 -7.66 -9.70
CA GLN A 5 -29.66 -6.34 -9.34
C GLN A 5 -28.77 -5.66 -8.28
N PRO A 6 -28.88 -4.31 -8.14
CA PRO A 6 -28.24 -3.59 -7.06
C PRO A 6 -28.72 -4.09 -5.69
N ILE A 7 -27.79 -4.34 -4.78
CA ILE A 7 -28.11 -4.85 -3.44
C ILE A 7 -28.34 -3.69 -2.46
N PHE A 8 -27.72 -2.54 -2.72
CA PHE A 8 -27.81 -1.37 -1.84
C PHE A 8 -28.80 -0.35 -2.37
N SER A 9 -29.62 0.20 -1.47
CA SER A 9 -30.57 1.26 -1.81
C SER A 9 -29.86 2.59 -2.03
N ALA A 10 -30.24 3.31 -3.11
CA ALA A 10 -29.76 4.66 -3.36
C ALA A 10 -30.35 5.67 -2.36
N PRO A 11 -29.68 6.81 -2.14
CA PRO A 11 -30.21 7.93 -1.39
C PRO A 11 -31.53 8.45 -1.98
N PRO A 12 -32.45 9.06 -1.15
CA PRO A 12 -33.69 9.60 -1.65
C PRO A 12 -33.45 10.65 -2.75
N GLY A 13 -34.12 10.49 -3.89
CA GLY A 13 -34.03 11.40 -5.03
C GLY A 13 -32.95 11.05 -6.06
N TYR A 14 -32.16 9.98 -5.84
CA TYR A 14 -31.16 9.52 -6.80
C TYR A 14 -31.76 8.49 -7.79
N VAL A 15 -31.57 8.73 -9.08
CA VAL A 15 -31.99 7.79 -10.14
C VAL A 15 -30.84 6.84 -10.42
N VAL A 16 -31.04 5.55 -10.12
CA VAL A 16 -30.04 4.51 -10.31
C VAL A 16 -30.00 4.09 -11.78
N ASP A 17 -28.85 4.20 -12.41
CA ASP A 17 -28.61 3.71 -13.78
C ASP A 17 -27.52 2.62 -13.74
N VAL A 18 -27.95 1.38 -13.76
CA VAL A 18 -27.05 0.19 -13.71
C VAL A 18 -26.31 -0.05 -15.02
N ASP A 19 -26.92 0.37 -16.14
CA ASP A 19 -26.36 0.15 -17.48
C ASP A 19 -25.27 1.19 -17.81
N ASN A 20 -25.43 2.43 -17.30
CA ASN A 20 -24.48 3.51 -17.52
C ASN A 20 -24.14 4.24 -16.20
N PRO A 21 -23.44 3.56 -15.28
CA PRO A 21 -23.14 4.11 -13.96
C PRO A 21 -22.22 5.34 -14.04
N GLN A 22 -22.44 6.30 -13.16
CA GLN A 22 -21.60 7.52 -13.09
C GLN A 22 -20.19 7.18 -12.58
N ARG A 23 -19.19 7.30 -13.46
CA ARG A 23 -17.79 7.04 -13.15
C ARG A 23 -17.08 8.31 -12.68
N THR A 24 -16.55 8.27 -11.46
CA THR A 24 -15.84 9.40 -10.87
C THR A 24 -14.35 9.06 -10.71
N GLY A 25 -13.47 9.93 -11.20
CA GLY A 25 -12.03 9.80 -11.00
C GLY A 25 -11.31 8.69 -11.78
N GLU A 26 -12.00 7.95 -12.67
CA GLU A 26 -11.45 6.82 -13.43
C GLU A 26 -10.19 7.22 -14.23
N ALA A 27 -10.28 8.28 -15.03
CA ALA A 27 -9.18 8.73 -15.87
C ALA A 27 -7.97 9.18 -15.03
N ALA A 28 -8.20 9.94 -13.97
CA ALA A 28 -7.13 10.41 -13.11
C ALA A 28 -6.41 9.26 -12.42
N ASN A 29 -7.15 8.32 -11.81
CA ASN A 29 -6.57 7.16 -11.14
C ASN A 29 -5.82 6.23 -12.12
N PHE A 30 -6.38 6.03 -13.32
CA PHE A 30 -5.74 5.21 -14.36
C PHE A 30 -4.40 5.82 -14.80
N TRP A 31 -4.37 7.10 -15.14
CA TRP A 31 -3.15 7.78 -15.58
C TRP A 31 -2.12 7.89 -14.47
N VAL A 32 -2.51 8.28 -13.27
CA VAL A 32 -1.58 8.40 -12.12
C VAL A 32 -1.03 7.03 -11.73
N GLY A 33 -1.86 6.00 -11.65
CA GLY A 33 -1.43 4.65 -11.31
C GLY A 33 -0.49 4.05 -12.36
N THR A 34 -0.83 4.19 -13.65
CA THR A 34 -0.02 3.67 -14.76
C THR A 34 1.31 4.39 -14.86
N LEU A 35 1.30 5.73 -14.81
CA LEU A 35 2.52 6.54 -14.86
C LEU A 35 3.43 6.23 -13.65
N GLY A 36 2.85 6.13 -12.46
CA GLY A 36 3.58 5.76 -11.25
C GLY A 36 4.27 4.40 -11.37
N MET A 37 3.57 3.39 -11.90
CA MET A 37 4.17 2.06 -12.14
C MET A 37 5.32 2.11 -13.15
N ILE A 38 5.16 2.85 -14.26
CA ILE A 38 6.21 2.98 -15.28
C ILE A 38 7.45 3.64 -14.68
N VAL A 39 7.28 4.74 -13.96
CA VAL A 39 8.39 5.45 -13.31
C VAL A 39 9.08 4.55 -12.28
N ALA A 40 8.32 3.85 -11.43
CA ALA A 40 8.86 2.92 -10.46
C ALA A 40 9.64 1.77 -11.15
N ALA A 41 9.11 1.21 -12.24
CA ALA A 41 9.78 0.17 -13.02
C ALA A 41 11.11 0.65 -13.61
N ILE A 42 11.15 1.87 -14.16
CA ILE A 42 12.40 2.46 -14.69
C ILE A 42 13.45 2.56 -13.60
N PHE A 43 13.11 3.13 -12.43
CA PHE A 43 14.04 3.24 -11.31
C PHE A 43 14.50 1.87 -10.80
N MET A 44 13.60 0.88 -10.75
CA MET A 44 13.97 -0.49 -10.37
C MET A 44 14.94 -1.11 -11.36
N VAL A 45 14.71 -0.98 -12.65
CA VAL A 45 15.63 -1.48 -13.69
C VAL A 45 17.00 -0.81 -13.58
N ILE A 46 17.04 0.51 -13.43
CA ILE A 46 18.30 1.26 -13.22
C ILE A 46 19.02 0.74 -11.97
N ARG A 47 18.31 0.56 -10.85
CA ARG A 47 18.90 0.06 -9.61
C ARG A 47 19.45 -1.36 -9.77
N VAL A 48 18.68 -2.27 -10.34
CA VAL A 48 19.11 -3.66 -10.58
C VAL A 48 20.32 -3.68 -11.53
N PHE A 49 20.30 -2.90 -12.62
CA PHE A 49 21.42 -2.79 -13.55
C PHE A 49 22.68 -2.27 -12.85
N THR A 50 22.56 -1.22 -12.06
CA THR A 50 23.69 -0.66 -11.31
C THR A 50 24.27 -1.67 -10.33
N LYS A 51 23.41 -2.41 -9.61
CA LYS A 51 23.86 -3.42 -8.63
C LYS A 51 24.48 -4.65 -9.27
N THR A 52 23.98 -5.09 -10.43
CA THR A 52 24.52 -6.26 -11.13
C THR A 52 25.80 -5.94 -11.89
N ARG A 53 25.86 -4.79 -12.54
CA ARG A 53 26.97 -4.44 -13.44
C ARG A 53 28.09 -3.64 -12.78
N LEU A 54 27.74 -2.67 -11.94
CA LEU A 54 28.73 -1.76 -11.33
C LEU A 54 29.14 -2.21 -9.93
N ALA A 55 28.18 -2.50 -9.04
CA ALA A 55 28.45 -2.81 -7.64
C ALA A 55 28.72 -4.30 -7.38
N LYS A 56 28.39 -5.19 -8.33
CA LYS A 56 28.57 -6.66 -8.28
C LYS A 56 28.08 -7.32 -6.98
N GLY A 57 27.00 -6.85 -6.40
CA GLY A 57 26.43 -7.44 -5.19
C GLY A 57 25.10 -6.84 -4.78
N PHE A 58 24.13 -7.71 -4.45
CA PHE A 58 22.88 -7.34 -3.84
C PHE A 58 23.03 -7.21 -2.34
N THR A 59 22.39 -6.22 -1.78
CA THR A 59 22.36 -5.95 -0.33
C THR A 59 20.94 -6.17 0.19
N PRO A 60 20.73 -6.41 1.51
CA PRO A 60 19.39 -6.65 2.08
C PRO A 60 18.38 -5.54 1.77
N ASP A 61 18.84 -4.29 1.65
CA ASP A 61 18.00 -3.16 1.24
C ASP A 61 17.48 -3.32 -0.19
N ASP A 62 18.27 -3.87 -1.11
CA ASP A 62 17.87 -4.12 -2.49
C ASP A 62 16.83 -5.24 -2.58
N ILE A 63 17.01 -6.31 -1.78
CA ILE A 63 16.06 -7.42 -1.72
C ILE A 63 14.71 -6.96 -1.16
N ALA A 64 14.73 -6.23 -0.05
CA ALA A 64 13.52 -5.69 0.56
C ALA A 64 12.75 -4.76 -0.40
N LEU A 65 13.48 -3.95 -1.19
CA LEU A 65 12.89 -3.07 -2.19
C LEU A 65 12.27 -3.85 -3.36
N LEU A 66 12.94 -4.90 -3.83
CA LEU A 66 12.38 -5.79 -4.88
C LEU A 66 11.10 -6.47 -4.41
N VAL A 67 11.07 -6.96 -3.16
CA VAL A 67 9.88 -7.56 -2.55
C VAL A 67 8.74 -6.53 -2.46
N ALA A 68 9.04 -5.31 -2.01
CA ALA A 68 8.05 -4.22 -1.98
C ALA A 68 7.51 -3.92 -3.39
N TRP A 69 8.37 -3.88 -4.39
CA TRP A 69 7.95 -3.63 -5.78
C TRP A 69 7.03 -4.73 -6.32
N CYS A 70 7.34 -6.00 -6.05
CA CYS A 70 6.47 -7.12 -6.41
C CYS A 70 5.08 -7.01 -5.75
N PHE A 71 5.01 -6.67 -4.46
CA PHE A 71 3.74 -6.43 -3.78
C PHE A 71 2.99 -5.22 -4.36
N SER A 72 3.70 -4.15 -4.72
CA SER A 72 3.10 -2.98 -5.37
C SER A 72 2.40 -3.35 -6.69
N ILE A 73 3.07 -4.15 -7.53
CA ILE A 73 2.47 -4.65 -8.78
C ILE A 73 1.25 -5.52 -8.49
N ALA A 74 1.36 -6.42 -7.49
CA ALA A 74 0.26 -7.32 -7.11
C ALA A 74 -0.99 -6.57 -6.62
N ILE A 75 -0.83 -5.37 -6.07
CA ILE A 75 -1.95 -4.49 -5.67
C ILE A 75 -2.45 -3.68 -6.86
N GLN A 76 -1.55 -3.01 -7.58
CA GLN A 76 -1.93 -2.02 -8.60
C GLN A 76 -2.55 -2.64 -9.86
N VAL A 77 -2.04 -3.78 -10.33
CA VAL A 77 -2.53 -4.41 -11.56
C VAL A 77 -4.01 -4.81 -11.43
N PRO A 78 -4.45 -5.51 -10.38
CA PRO A 78 -5.87 -5.83 -10.20
C PRO A 78 -6.74 -4.58 -10.03
N ILE A 79 -6.26 -3.54 -9.35
CA ILE A 79 -7.00 -2.28 -9.18
C ILE A 79 -7.23 -1.61 -10.54
N LEU A 80 -6.19 -1.47 -11.36
CA LEU A 80 -6.31 -0.88 -12.70
C LEU A 80 -7.23 -1.71 -13.61
N PHE A 81 -7.17 -3.04 -13.50
CA PHE A 81 -8.05 -3.92 -14.23
C PHE A 81 -9.53 -3.74 -13.85
N GLN A 82 -9.82 -3.54 -12.56
CA GLN A 82 -11.17 -3.27 -12.08
C GLN A 82 -11.67 -1.87 -12.50
N TYR A 83 -10.79 -0.88 -12.54
CA TYR A 83 -11.14 0.43 -13.12
C TYR A 83 -11.51 0.29 -14.60
N GLY A 84 -10.75 -0.48 -15.38
CA GLY A 84 -11.06 -0.74 -16.80
C GLY A 84 -12.38 -1.47 -17.00
N ARG A 85 -12.84 -2.28 -16.00
CA ARG A 85 -14.14 -2.94 -16.00
C ARG A 85 -15.30 -2.07 -15.50
N GLY A 86 -15.02 -0.85 -15.01
CA GLY A 86 -16.02 0.04 -14.47
C GLY A 86 -16.67 -0.45 -13.16
N THR A 87 -15.91 -1.17 -12.35
CA THR A 87 -16.37 -1.65 -11.04
C THR A 87 -15.86 -0.78 -9.89
N LEU A 88 -14.78 -0.02 -10.13
CA LEU A 88 -14.24 0.98 -9.21
C LEU A 88 -14.55 2.39 -9.72
N GLY A 89 -14.69 3.35 -8.80
CA GLY A 89 -15.05 4.73 -9.10
C GLY A 89 -16.54 4.93 -9.37
N VAL A 90 -17.38 3.96 -9.03
CA VAL A 90 -18.84 3.94 -9.19
C VAL A 90 -19.49 3.85 -7.84
N HIS A 91 -20.66 4.44 -7.69
CA HIS A 91 -21.43 4.32 -6.45
C HIS A 91 -21.89 2.88 -6.21
N ILE A 92 -21.84 2.43 -4.96
CA ILE A 92 -22.14 1.03 -4.59
C ILE A 92 -23.59 0.63 -4.95
N TRP A 93 -24.53 1.57 -4.96
CA TRP A 93 -25.93 1.36 -5.35
C TRP A 93 -26.17 1.25 -6.87
N GLU A 94 -25.15 1.52 -7.69
CA GLU A 94 -25.18 1.31 -9.15
C GLU A 94 -24.53 -0.01 -9.56
N LEU A 95 -23.91 -0.73 -8.61
CA LEU A 95 -23.25 -2.00 -8.86
C LEU A 95 -24.19 -3.18 -8.64
N THR A 96 -24.16 -4.13 -9.57
CA THR A 96 -24.81 -5.44 -9.40
C THR A 96 -24.12 -6.25 -8.30
N GLY A 97 -24.83 -7.17 -7.65
CA GLY A 97 -24.29 -8.01 -6.59
C GLY A 97 -23.00 -8.76 -6.96
N HIS A 98 -22.91 -9.25 -8.19
CA HIS A 98 -21.68 -9.89 -8.69
C HIS A 98 -20.49 -8.93 -8.75
N ARG A 99 -20.70 -7.68 -9.19
CA ARG A 99 -19.66 -6.66 -9.26
C ARG A 99 -19.24 -6.22 -7.85
N VAL A 100 -20.19 -6.05 -6.94
CA VAL A 100 -19.92 -5.74 -5.52
C VAL A 100 -19.05 -6.84 -4.91
N ASN A 101 -19.41 -8.11 -5.10
CA ASN A 101 -18.66 -9.24 -4.56
C ASN A 101 -17.22 -9.29 -5.08
N SER A 102 -17.03 -9.08 -6.38
CA SER A 102 -15.71 -9.00 -7.01
C SER A 102 -14.87 -7.84 -6.44
N THR A 103 -15.49 -6.68 -6.25
CA THR A 103 -14.81 -5.50 -5.69
C THR A 103 -14.44 -5.70 -4.23
N MET A 104 -15.32 -6.28 -3.41
CA MET A 104 -15.05 -6.58 -2.00
C MET A 104 -13.93 -7.61 -1.84
N ASN A 105 -13.90 -8.63 -2.71
CA ASN A 105 -12.79 -9.59 -2.75
C ASN A 105 -11.47 -8.88 -3.05
N LEU A 106 -11.42 -8.06 -4.09
CA LEU A 106 -10.22 -7.30 -4.46
C LEU A 106 -9.74 -6.41 -3.30
N ILE A 107 -10.65 -5.63 -2.69
CA ILE A 107 -10.31 -4.73 -1.58
C ILE A 107 -9.75 -5.53 -0.40
N SER A 108 -10.36 -6.67 -0.07
CA SER A 108 -9.90 -7.53 1.02
C SER A 108 -8.50 -8.07 0.78
N VAL A 109 -8.25 -8.63 -0.42
CA VAL A 109 -6.93 -9.15 -0.81
C VAL A 109 -5.90 -8.03 -0.88
N ALA A 110 -6.23 -6.90 -1.50
CA ALA A 110 -5.34 -5.74 -1.60
C ALA A 110 -4.96 -5.21 -0.21
N SER A 111 -5.90 -5.14 0.74
CA SER A 111 -5.63 -4.69 2.11
C SER A 111 -4.68 -5.62 2.86
N ILE A 112 -4.79 -6.94 2.65
CA ILE A 112 -3.87 -7.93 3.24
C ILE A 112 -2.47 -7.78 2.64
N ILE A 113 -2.34 -7.59 1.32
CA ILE A 113 -1.05 -7.44 0.64
C ILE A 113 -0.42 -6.07 0.93
N TYR A 114 -1.22 -5.06 1.25
CA TYR A 114 -0.76 -3.71 1.54
C TYR A 114 0.15 -3.64 2.78
N CYS A 115 -0.12 -4.43 3.83
CA CYS A 115 0.71 -4.46 5.04
C CYS A 115 2.15 -4.95 4.76
N PRO A 116 2.39 -6.12 4.14
CA PRO A 116 3.75 -6.55 3.80
C PRO A 116 4.42 -5.65 2.75
N PHE A 117 3.66 -5.00 1.87
CA PHE A 117 4.19 -3.97 0.97
C PHE A 117 4.81 -2.82 1.76
N LEU A 118 4.06 -2.21 2.70
CA LEU A 118 4.54 -1.12 3.54
C LEU A 118 5.72 -1.55 4.41
N ALA A 119 5.64 -2.73 5.02
CA ALA A 119 6.73 -3.26 5.83
C ALA A 119 8.01 -3.41 5.01
N SER A 120 7.95 -4.01 3.83
CA SER A 120 9.10 -4.22 2.95
C SER A 120 9.72 -2.91 2.48
N ALA A 121 8.90 -1.92 2.12
CA ALA A 121 9.36 -0.60 1.71
C ALA A 121 10.11 0.12 2.85
N LYS A 122 9.54 0.12 4.07
CA LYS A 122 10.16 0.72 5.25
C LYS A 122 11.42 -0.03 5.68
N LEU A 123 11.42 -1.36 5.63
CA LEU A 123 12.60 -2.17 5.93
C LEU A 123 13.74 -1.89 4.94
N SER A 124 13.45 -1.68 3.66
CA SER A 124 14.48 -1.28 2.68
C SER A 124 15.19 0.00 3.10
N LEU A 125 14.44 1.03 3.53
CA LEU A 125 15.03 2.28 4.05
C LEU A 125 15.84 2.06 5.33
N LEU A 126 15.34 1.26 6.26
CA LEU A 126 16.01 0.96 7.53
C LEU A 126 17.30 0.17 7.31
N PHE A 127 17.33 -0.81 6.39
CA PHE A 127 18.56 -1.50 6.00
C PHE A 127 19.55 -0.54 5.36
N PHE A 128 19.09 0.37 4.53
CA PHE A 128 19.94 1.41 3.97
C PHE A 128 20.55 2.29 5.06
N TYR A 129 19.80 2.67 6.10
CA TYR A 129 20.32 3.44 7.24
C TYR A 129 21.36 2.66 8.05
N LEU A 130 21.17 1.35 8.28
CA LEU A 130 22.15 0.49 8.94
C LEU A 130 23.46 0.42 8.19
N ARG A 131 23.39 0.41 6.87
CA ARG A 131 24.56 0.36 6.00
C ARG A 131 25.36 1.66 6.01
N LEU A 132 24.65 2.80 6.12
CA LEU A 132 25.27 4.12 5.99
C LEU A 132 25.87 4.61 7.31
N SER A 133 25.33 4.20 8.46
CA SER A 133 25.80 4.64 9.78
C SER A 133 26.43 3.52 10.58
N HIS A 134 27.65 3.80 11.12
CA HIS A 134 28.36 2.89 11.99
C HIS A 134 28.21 3.25 13.48
N ILE A 135 27.44 4.28 13.82
CA ILE A 135 27.23 4.77 15.19
C ILE A 135 26.32 3.77 15.93
N GLN A 136 26.81 3.17 17.01
CA GLN A 136 26.10 2.13 17.75
C GLN A 136 24.71 2.58 18.26
N TRP A 137 24.63 3.78 18.85
CA TRP A 137 23.36 4.34 19.32
C TRP A 137 22.32 4.46 18.18
N PHE A 138 22.75 4.97 17.04
CA PHE A 138 21.88 5.11 15.87
C PHE A 138 21.40 3.73 15.35
N ARG A 139 22.29 2.75 15.29
CA ARG A 139 21.93 1.38 14.91
C ARG A 139 20.90 0.76 15.83
N LEU A 140 21.01 1.01 17.15
CA LEU A 140 20.02 0.55 18.11
C LEU A 140 18.63 1.14 17.82
N CYS A 141 18.55 2.46 17.55
CA CYS A 141 17.30 3.12 17.17
C CYS A 141 16.72 2.53 15.86
N VAL A 142 17.57 2.23 14.87
CA VAL A 142 17.14 1.62 13.63
C VAL A 142 16.59 0.20 13.87
N TYR A 143 17.26 -0.63 14.68
CA TYR A 143 16.75 -1.98 15.02
C TYR A 143 15.43 -1.91 15.79
N ALA A 144 15.29 -0.99 16.73
CA ALA A 144 14.02 -0.77 17.44
C ALA A 144 12.90 -0.37 16.48
N SER A 145 13.19 0.50 15.51
CA SER A 145 12.24 0.88 14.46
C SER A 145 11.87 -0.29 13.54
N MET A 146 12.83 -1.15 13.17
CA MET A 146 12.55 -2.37 12.40
C MET A 146 11.60 -3.30 13.15
N PHE A 147 11.88 -3.53 14.44
CA PHE A 147 11.03 -4.37 15.29
C PHE A 147 9.62 -3.79 15.39
N LEU A 148 9.49 -2.47 15.57
CA LEU A 148 8.20 -1.79 15.63
C LEU A 148 7.44 -1.93 14.30
N VAL A 149 8.10 -1.66 13.15
CA VAL A 149 7.48 -1.77 11.82
C VAL A 149 6.99 -3.19 11.56
N VAL A 150 7.79 -4.20 11.83
CA VAL A 150 7.39 -5.61 11.63
C VAL A 150 6.27 -5.99 12.60
N GLY A 151 6.40 -5.61 13.88
CA GLY A 151 5.44 -5.95 14.92
C GLY A 151 4.04 -5.43 14.64
N TYR A 152 3.91 -4.12 14.35
CA TYR A 152 2.57 -3.56 14.09
C TYR A 152 1.97 -4.09 12.77
N ASN A 153 2.78 -4.32 11.73
CA ASN A 153 2.28 -4.89 10.47
C ASN A 153 1.72 -6.31 10.69
N ILE A 154 2.43 -7.15 11.46
CA ILE A 154 1.93 -8.48 11.83
C ILE A 154 0.62 -8.33 12.62
N ALA A 155 0.59 -7.47 13.62
CA ALA A 155 -0.60 -7.24 14.45
C ALA A 155 -1.82 -6.76 13.65
N LEU A 156 -1.62 -6.04 12.54
CA LEU A 156 -2.71 -5.55 11.67
C LEU A 156 -3.15 -6.59 10.64
N VAL A 157 -2.23 -7.42 10.11
CA VAL A 157 -2.56 -8.44 9.10
C VAL A 157 -3.49 -9.50 9.67
N PHE A 158 -3.27 -9.96 10.91
CA PHE A 158 -4.09 -11.02 11.50
C PHE A 158 -5.58 -10.64 11.59
N PRO A 159 -5.98 -9.50 12.16
CA PRO A 159 -7.37 -9.08 12.17
C PRO A 159 -7.98 -8.86 10.78
N LEU A 160 -7.17 -8.44 9.79
CA LEU A 160 -7.65 -8.29 8.41
C LEU A 160 -7.95 -9.63 7.76
N ILE A 161 -7.13 -10.65 8.02
CA ILE A 161 -7.36 -12.01 7.51
C ILE A 161 -8.57 -12.63 8.20
N PHE A 162 -8.63 -12.58 9.52
CA PHE A 162 -9.67 -13.21 10.33
C PHE A 162 -10.81 -12.24 10.69
N ALA A 163 -11.09 -11.25 9.84
CA ALA A 163 -12.10 -10.24 10.10
C ALA A 163 -13.52 -10.81 10.23
N CYS A 164 -13.83 -11.93 9.57
CA CYS A 164 -15.16 -12.52 9.56
C CYS A 164 -15.16 -14.01 9.93
N THR A 165 -16.22 -14.41 10.62
CA THR A 165 -16.55 -15.82 10.88
C THR A 165 -17.95 -16.12 10.31
N PRO A 166 -18.11 -16.98 9.29
CA PRO A 166 -17.07 -17.75 8.58
C PRO A 166 -16.17 -16.90 7.69
N PHE A 167 -14.94 -17.36 7.44
CA PHE A 167 -13.92 -16.65 6.66
C PHE A 167 -14.38 -16.19 5.27
N ARG A 168 -15.23 -16.98 4.59
CA ARG A 168 -15.81 -16.66 3.28
C ARG A 168 -16.63 -15.36 3.28
N ARG A 169 -17.21 -14.97 4.40
CA ARG A 169 -17.96 -13.72 4.54
C ARG A 169 -17.10 -12.47 4.32
N ASN A 170 -15.76 -12.59 4.35
CA ASN A 170 -14.85 -11.47 4.03
C ASN A 170 -15.09 -10.88 2.64
N TRP A 171 -15.53 -11.69 1.69
CA TRP A 171 -15.72 -11.29 0.28
C TRP A 171 -17.05 -11.75 -0.31
N ASP A 172 -17.76 -12.68 0.30
CA ASP A 172 -19.03 -13.18 -0.19
C ASP A 172 -20.19 -12.52 0.55
N VAL A 173 -20.79 -11.52 -0.11
CA VAL A 173 -21.94 -10.76 0.45
C VAL A 173 -23.22 -11.57 0.51
N THR A 174 -23.26 -12.78 -0.09
CA THR A 174 -24.43 -13.66 -0.02
C THR A 174 -24.56 -14.36 1.33
N ILE A 175 -23.45 -14.45 2.08
CA ILE A 175 -23.43 -15.09 3.40
C ILE A 175 -23.92 -14.07 4.45
N THR A 176 -25.13 -14.21 4.89
CA THR A 176 -25.77 -13.36 5.92
C THR A 176 -25.49 -13.84 7.35
N GLU A 177 -25.20 -15.13 7.52
CA GLU A 177 -24.91 -15.73 8.83
C GLU A 177 -23.47 -15.47 9.29
N GLY A 178 -23.30 -15.39 10.62
CA GLY A 178 -21.99 -15.15 11.24
C GLY A 178 -21.77 -13.71 11.68
N SER A 179 -20.54 -13.35 12.07
CA SER A 179 -20.17 -12.01 12.52
C SER A 179 -18.87 -11.54 11.84
N CYS A 180 -18.76 -10.24 11.61
CA CYS A 180 -17.52 -9.60 11.14
C CYS A 180 -17.11 -8.50 12.11
N ILE A 181 -15.81 -8.31 12.26
CA ILE A 181 -15.23 -7.17 12.97
C ILE A 181 -15.44 -5.91 12.11
N ASP A 182 -15.76 -4.79 12.73
CA ASP A 182 -15.75 -3.50 12.03
C ASP A 182 -14.33 -3.20 11.54
N ARG A 183 -14.18 -3.03 10.23
CA ARG A 183 -12.88 -2.78 9.61
C ARG A 183 -12.46 -1.32 9.65
N THR A 184 -13.40 -0.40 9.92
CA THR A 184 -13.14 1.04 9.95
C THR A 184 -12.06 1.40 10.97
N PRO A 185 -12.11 0.93 12.24
CA PRO A 185 -11.04 1.17 13.20
C PRO A 185 -9.69 0.57 12.79
N LEU A 186 -9.70 -0.60 12.11
CA LEU A 186 -8.47 -1.23 11.63
C LEU A 186 -7.80 -0.40 10.52
N TYR A 187 -8.57 0.13 9.57
CA TYR A 187 -8.02 1.00 8.53
C TYR A 187 -7.52 2.32 9.11
N MET A 188 -8.24 2.90 10.07
CA MET A 188 -7.79 4.10 10.78
C MET A 188 -6.50 3.85 11.57
N ALA A 189 -6.42 2.74 12.31
CA ALA A 189 -5.20 2.36 13.02
C ALA A 189 -4.02 2.16 12.07
N THR A 190 -4.26 1.51 10.92
CA THR A 190 -3.24 1.34 9.88
C THR A 190 -2.73 2.68 9.37
N ALA A 191 -3.61 3.63 9.07
CA ALA A 191 -3.23 4.96 8.59
C ALA A 191 -2.42 5.73 9.64
N VAL A 192 -2.86 5.75 10.89
CA VAL A 192 -2.19 6.45 11.99
C VAL A 192 -0.81 5.85 12.27
N LEU A 193 -0.70 4.52 12.37
CA LEU A 193 0.58 3.84 12.61
C LEU A 193 1.54 4.00 11.43
N ASN A 194 1.02 3.99 10.21
CA ASN A 194 1.81 4.23 9.02
C ASN A 194 2.40 5.64 9.05
N MET A 195 1.57 6.66 9.27
CA MET A 195 2.01 8.06 9.38
C MET A 195 3.01 8.25 10.52
N ALA A 196 2.74 7.71 11.71
CA ALA A 196 3.64 7.82 12.86
C ALA A 196 5.02 7.19 12.58
N THR A 197 5.05 6.03 11.93
CA THR A 197 6.32 5.38 11.55
C THR A 197 7.03 6.11 10.41
N ASP A 198 6.32 6.75 9.47
CA ASP A 198 6.94 7.60 8.44
C ASP A 198 7.62 8.83 9.07
N ILE A 199 6.97 9.49 10.03
CA ILE A 199 7.56 10.57 10.81
C ILE A 199 8.81 10.07 11.59
N LEU A 200 8.74 8.90 12.18
CA LEU A 200 9.89 8.28 12.86
C LEU A 200 11.08 8.08 11.91
N LEU A 201 10.83 7.55 10.71
CA LEU A 201 11.86 7.36 9.67
C LEU A 201 12.45 8.71 9.22
N LEU A 202 11.62 9.74 9.09
CA LEU A 202 12.06 11.11 8.79
C LEU A 202 13.00 11.64 9.89
N ILE A 203 12.61 11.52 11.15
CA ILE A 203 13.43 11.96 12.30
C ILE A 203 14.77 11.20 12.32
N LEU A 204 14.75 9.89 12.07
CA LEU A 204 15.98 9.09 11.97
C LEU A 204 16.89 9.51 10.82
N SER A 205 16.33 10.04 9.72
CA SER A 205 17.14 10.51 8.60
C SER A 205 17.90 11.81 8.89
N ILE A 206 17.38 12.66 9.79
CA ILE A 206 17.98 13.98 10.08
C ILE A 206 19.43 13.88 10.58
N PRO A 207 19.75 13.12 11.66
CA PRO A 207 21.13 13.02 12.13
C PRO A 207 22.06 12.40 11.10
N MET A 208 21.54 11.53 10.23
CA MET A 208 22.30 10.95 9.14
C MET A 208 22.70 12.01 8.11
N VAL A 209 21.75 12.84 7.69
CA VAL A 209 21.96 13.91 6.69
C VAL A 209 22.86 15.03 7.24
N VAL A 210 22.76 15.34 8.56
CA VAL A 210 23.53 16.41 9.19
C VAL A 210 24.96 16.00 9.49
N LYS A 211 25.16 14.77 10.00
CA LYS A 211 26.50 14.29 10.41
C LYS A 211 27.32 13.73 9.24
N LEU A 212 26.67 13.22 8.19
CA LEU A 212 27.36 12.73 7.03
C LEU A 212 27.69 13.93 6.12
N GLN A 213 28.97 14.10 5.81
CA GLN A 213 29.44 15.12 4.85
C GLN A 213 29.06 14.73 3.42
N MET A 214 27.75 14.66 3.15
CA MET A 214 27.25 14.35 1.82
C MET A 214 27.31 15.56 0.90
N PRO A 215 27.63 15.41 -0.40
CA PRO A 215 27.52 16.47 -1.37
C PRO A 215 26.10 17.03 -1.41
N ARG A 216 25.98 18.36 -1.58
CA ARG A 216 24.70 19.11 -1.51
C ARG A 216 23.61 18.53 -2.40
N ALA A 217 23.96 17.97 -3.56
CA ALA A 217 23.02 17.35 -4.49
C ALA A 217 22.32 16.07 -3.89
N GLN A 218 23.05 15.23 -3.17
CA GLN A 218 22.47 14.05 -2.52
C GLN A 218 21.59 14.45 -1.33
N LYS A 219 21.96 15.50 -0.60
CA LYS A 219 21.16 16.06 0.49
C LYS A 219 19.83 16.61 -0.02
N ALA A 220 19.87 17.38 -1.13
CA ALA A 220 18.66 17.90 -1.78
C ALA A 220 17.74 16.77 -2.29
N GLY A 221 18.30 15.75 -2.93
CA GLY A 221 17.55 14.58 -3.38
C GLY A 221 16.84 13.84 -2.24
N LEU A 222 17.51 13.67 -1.10
CA LEU A 222 16.91 13.03 0.08
C LEU A 222 15.75 13.86 0.64
N ILE A 223 15.91 15.18 0.75
CA ILE A 223 14.86 16.10 1.20
C ILE A 223 13.66 16.08 0.25
N CYS A 224 13.89 16.03 -1.06
CA CYS A 224 12.81 15.93 -2.06
C CYS A 224 12.05 14.60 -1.93
N ILE A 225 12.74 13.48 -1.77
CA ILE A 225 12.10 12.16 -1.61
C ILE A 225 11.20 12.15 -0.37
N PHE A 226 11.69 12.69 0.74
CA PHE A 226 10.90 12.79 1.97
C PHE A 226 9.77 13.80 1.88
N GLY A 227 9.96 14.94 1.18
CA GLY A 227 8.92 15.93 0.95
C GLY A 227 7.75 15.38 0.13
N VAL A 228 8.03 14.57 -0.90
CA VAL A 228 7.00 13.90 -1.71
C VAL A 228 6.31 12.76 -0.93
N GLY A 229 7.03 12.07 -0.03
CA GLY A 229 6.45 10.99 0.78
C GLY A 229 5.56 11.47 1.93
N SER A 230 5.56 12.79 2.24
CA SER A 230 4.73 13.39 3.30
C SER A 230 3.50 14.14 2.77
N LEU A 231 3.29 14.19 1.45
CA LEU A 231 2.10 14.68 0.77
C LEU A 231 1.10 13.57 0.46
#